data_d61a4ff2aaa456a647e0d4c50debf421
#
_entry.id   d61a4ff2aaa456a647e0d4c50debf421
#
_cell.length_a   1.000
_cell.length_b   1.000
_cell.length_c   1.000
_cell.angle_alpha   90.00
_cell.angle_beta   90.00
_cell.angle_gamma   90.00
#
_symmetry.space_group_name_H-M   'P 1'
#
loop_
_entity.id
_entity.type
_entity.pdbx_description
1 polymer ?
#
loop_
_entity_poly.entity_id
_entity_poly.type
_entity_poly.pdbx_seq_one_letter_code
_entity_poly.pdbx_strand_id
1 'polypeptide(L)'
;LKAANRTPLYLLYLYYGVICGLGGGCVYLPPIATAPKWWPDRRALATGFTVVGLGLGSFIMAPLATGLINHYGSALPVFKIVGIAMGIMVVMAALCLKVPPVGYKPAGWNPPAAATGTGAPKATRDYTYEETKGTAQFWLLWVAYFCGSFAGLMVIGSVAGLAKKSMGPLAFVAVAIMAVGNAAGRVVAG
;
A
#
# COMPACT_ATOMS: atom_id res chain seq x y z
N LEU A 1 -14.89 -11.08 33.87
CA LEU A 1 -14.19 -10.20 32.88
C LEU A 1 -13.63 -9.00 33.64
N LYS A 2 -12.71 -9.24 34.59
CA LYS A 2 -12.08 -8.20 35.41
C LYS A 2 -10.65 -7.97 34.92
N ALA A 3 -10.32 -6.70 34.68
CA ALA A 3 -8.97 -6.12 34.79
C ALA A 3 -7.81 -6.82 34.04
N ALA A 4 -8.07 -7.55 32.99
CA ALA A 4 -7.02 -8.07 32.15
C ALA A 4 -6.72 -7.06 31.03
N ASN A 5 -5.57 -6.41 31.14
CA ASN A 5 -4.92 -5.59 30.12
C ASN A 5 -5.71 -4.37 29.63
N ARG A 6 -5.82 -3.38 30.46
CA ARG A 6 -5.82 -2.01 29.93
C ARG A 6 -4.39 -1.72 29.45
N THR A 7 -4.08 -2.21 28.27
CA THR A 7 -2.93 -1.66 27.56
C THR A 7 -3.17 -0.16 27.51
N PRO A 8 -2.34 0.67 28.16
CA PRO A 8 -2.62 2.09 28.22
C PRO A 8 -2.76 2.63 26.78
N LEU A 9 -3.73 3.49 26.56
CA LEU A 9 -4.07 4.00 25.22
C LEU A 9 -2.86 4.57 24.48
N TYR A 10 -1.91 5.16 25.21
CA TYR A 10 -0.67 5.68 24.63
C TYR A 10 0.22 4.58 24.04
N LEU A 11 0.23 3.36 24.59
CA LEU A 11 0.96 2.24 24.00
C LEU A 11 0.33 1.77 22.70
N LEU A 12 -0.99 1.83 22.58
CA LEU A 12 -1.67 1.54 21.31
C LEU A 12 -1.28 2.56 20.25
N TYR A 13 -1.26 3.84 20.60
CA TYR A 13 -0.82 4.88 19.68
C TYR A 13 0.66 4.72 19.28
N LEU A 14 1.52 4.35 20.22
CA LEU A 14 2.92 4.12 19.96
C LEU A 14 3.14 2.92 19.04
N TYR A 15 2.59 1.75 19.40
CA TYR A 15 2.81 0.53 18.63
C TYR A 15 2.11 0.55 17.29
N TYR A 16 0.84 0.89 17.26
CA TYR A 16 0.04 0.86 16.04
C TYR A 16 0.22 2.13 15.20
N GLY A 17 0.23 3.31 15.80
CA GLY A 17 0.37 4.56 15.08
C GLY A 17 1.80 4.78 14.59
N VAL A 18 2.79 4.72 15.49
CA VAL A 18 4.17 5.08 15.14
C VAL A 18 4.93 3.90 14.56
N ILE A 19 5.06 2.79 15.30
CA ILE A 19 5.92 1.67 14.87
C ILE A 19 5.34 0.98 13.63
N CYS A 20 4.05 0.67 13.63
CA CYS A 20 3.40 0.04 12.48
C CYS A 20 3.34 0.99 11.27
N GLY A 21 3.11 2.29 11.50
CA GLY A 21 3.12 3.30 10.44
C GLY A 21 4.48 3.46 9.77
N LEU A 22 5.57 3.55 10.55
CA LEU A 22 6.93 3.60 10.03
C LEU A 22 7.29 2.30 9.28
N GLY A 23 6.98 1.15 9.88
CA GLY A 23 7.19 -0.16 9.25
C GLY A 23 6.45 -0.28 7.91
N GLY A 24 5.19 0.15 7.86
CA GLY A 24 4.40 0.18 6.63
C GLY A 24 5.04 1.04 5.53
N GLY A 25 5.53 2.23 5.90
CA GLY A 25 6.26 3.11 4.97
C GLY A 25 7.52 2.45 4.41
N CYS A 26 8.31 1.82 5.27
CA CYS A 26 9.54 1.12 4.87
C CYS A 26 9.29 -0.08 3.94
N VAL A 27 8.16 -0.75 4.07
CA VAL A 27 7.80 -1.89 3.20
C VAL A 27 7.16 -1.44 1.89
N TYR A 28 6.39 -0.35 1.92
CA TYR A 28 5.60 0.11 0.79
C TYR A 28 6.41 0.85 -0.28
N LEU A 29 7.33 1.72 0.13
CA LEU A 29 8.06 2.58 -0.79
C LEU A 29 9.09 1.87 -1.68
N PRO A 30 9.93 0.92 -1.20
CA PRO A 30 10.97 0.31 -2.02
C PRO A 30 10.46 -0.40 -3.27
N PRO A 31 9.39 -1.23 -3.22
CA PRO A 31 8.85 -1.85 -4.42
C PRO A 31 8.33 -0.84 -5.45
N ILE A 32 7.63 0.21 -4.99
CA ILE A 32 7.09 1.27 -5.86
C ILE A 32 8.21 2.06 -6.53
N ALA A 33 9.29 2.34 -5.82
CA ALA A 33 10.43 3.06 -6.36
C ALA A 33 11.28 2.19 -7.30
N THR A 34 11.26 0.87 -7.13
CA THR A 34 12.11 -0.07 -7.88
C THR A 34 11.43 -0.58 -9.15
N ALA A 35 10.13 -0.87 -9.11
CA ALA A 35 9.41 -1.44 -10.24
C ALA A 35 9.51 -0.59 -11.53
N PRO A 36 9.32 0.73 -11.52
CA PRO A 36 9.46 1.55 -12.73
C PRO A 36 10.87 1.59 -13.31
N LYS A 37 11.89 1.24 -12.52
CA LYS A 37 13.27 1.16 -12.98
C LYS A 37 13.54 -0.11 -13.79
N TRP A 38 12.83 -1.20 -13.50
CA TRP A 38 12.89 -2.45 -14.26
C TRP A 38 12.05 -2.39 -15.54
N TRP A 39 10.93 -1.64 -15.53
CA TRP A 39 10.03 -1.47 -16.67
C TRP A 39 9.88 0.02 -17.05
N PRO A 40 10.93 0.64 -17.58
CA PRO A 40 10.89 2.06 -17.94
C PRO A 40 10.00 2.35 -19.15
N ASP A 41 9.66 1.33 -19.93
CA ASP A 41 8.72 1.38 -21.06
C ASP A 41 7.25 1.46 -20.61
N ARG A 42 6.94 0.88 -19.44
CA ARG A 42 5.58 0.78 -18.87
C ARG A 42 5.55 1.15 -17.39
N ARG A 43 6.14 2.30 -17.05
CA ARG A 43 6.31 2.74 -15.66
C ARG A 43 5.00 2.78 -14.88
N ALA A 44 3.94 3.33 -15.48
CA ALA A 44 2.64 3.46 -14.86
C ALA A 44 2.04 2.09 -14.51
N LEU A 45 2.05 1.17 -15.48
CA LEU A 45 1.56 -0.19 -15.31
C LEU A 45 2.37 -0.95 -14.26
N ALA A 46 3.70 -0.83 -14.27
CA ALA A 46 4.58 -1.47 -13.28
C ALA A 46 4.27 -0.98 -11.86
N THR A 47 4.06 0.32 -11.69
CA THR A 47 3.66 0.90 -10.41
C THR A 47 2.27 0.40 -9.98
N GLY A 48 1.30 0.41 -10.90
CA GLY A 48 -0.05 -0.09 -10.64
C GLY A 48 -0.06 -1.55 -10.18
N PHE A 49 0.64 -2.44 -10.88
CA PHE A 49 0.78 -3.84 -10.47
C PHE A 49 1.46 -4.03 -9.13
N THR A 50 2.50 -3.26 -8.84
CA THR A 50 3.18 -3.32 -7.54
C THR A 50 2.24 -2.99 -6.38
N VAL A 51 1.31 -2.08 -6.60
CA VAL A 51 0.37 -1.63 -5.57
C VAL A 51 -0.91 -2.47 -5.49
N VAL A 52 -1.18 -3.33 -6.49
CA VAL A 52 -2.32 -4.28 -6.48
C VAL A 52 -2.28 -5.18 -5.25
N GLY A 53 -1.11 -5.65 -4.84
CA GLY A 53 -0.94 -6.48 -3.64
C GLY A 53 -1.55 -5.86 -2.38
N LEU A 54 -1.45 -4.54 -2.23
CA LEU A 54 -2.08 -3.82 -1.12
C LEU A 54 -3.62 -3.88 -1.19
N GLY A 55 -4.18 -3.77 -2.40
CA GLY A 55 -5.63 -3.87 -2.62
C GLY A 55 -6.16 -5.28 -2.37
N LEU A 56 -5.45 -6.30 -2.86
CA LEU A 56 -5.84 -7.71 -2.70
C LEU A 56 -5.52 -8.28 -1.33
N GLY A 57 -4.64 -7.64 -0.55
CA GLY A 57 -4.26 -8.13 0.78
C GLY A 57 -5.47 -8.40 1.68
N SER A 58 -6.44 -7.50 1.68
CA SER A 58 -7.67 -7.65 2.47
C SER A 58 -8.53 -8.84 2.01
N PHE A 59 -8.52 -9.16 0.71
CA PHE A 59 -9.27 -10.29 0.15
C PHE A 59 -8.78 -11.63 0.71
N ILE A 60 -7.47 -11.77 0.87
CA ILE A 60 -6.84 -13.00 1.42
C ILE A 60 -6.88 -12.98 2.95
N MET A 61 -6.55 -11.84 3.55
CA MET A 61 -6.37 -11.76 5.00
C MET A 61 -7.67 -11.78 5.79
N ALA A 62 -8.78 -11.25 5.23
CA ALA A 62 -10.05 -11.22 5.96
C ALA A 62 -10.60 -12.63 6.24
N PRO A 63 -10.74 -13.55 5.26
CA PRO A 63 -11.18 -14.91 5.54
C PRO A 63 -10.18 -15.70 6.38
N LEU A 64 -8.87 -15.53 6.16
CA LEU A 64 -7.83 -16.18 6.93
C LEU A 64 -7.90 -15.77 8.40
N ALA A 65 -7.98 -14.47 8.69
CA ALA A 65 -8.08 -13.96 10.05
C ALA A 65 -9.37 -14.44 10.74
N THR A 66 -10.50 -14.44 10.03
CA THR A 66 -11.78 -14.92 10.57
C THR A 66 -11.70 -16.41 10.91
N GLY A 67 -11.16 -17.24 10.01
CA GLY A 67 -10.97 -18.67 10.25
C GLY A 67 -10.06 -18.95 11.44
N LEU A 68 -8.95 -18.24 11.55
CA LEU A 68 -8.02 -18.36 12.68
C LEU A 68 -8.65 -17.89 14.00
N ILE A 69 -9.40 -16.79 14.01
CA ILE A 69 -10.10 -16.32 15.21
C ILE A 69 -11.13 -17.34 15.67
N ASN A 70 -11.88 -17.94 14.76
CA ASN A 70 -12.85 -18.99 15.09
C ASN A 70 -12.18 -20.24 15.65
N HIS A 71 -10.99 -20.59 15.17
CA HIS A 71 -10.23 -21.75 15.64
C HIS A 71 -9.63 -21.51 17.02
N TYR A 72 -9.02 -20.35 17.26
CA TYR A 72 -8.32 -20.04 18.53
C TYR A 72 -9.21 -19.37 19.57
N GLY A 73 -10.43 -18.96 19.21
CA GLY A 73 -11.35 -18.26 20.10
C GLY A 73 -10.89 -16.86 20.56
N SER A 74 -9.74 -16.38 20.05
CA SER A 74 -9.15 -15.10 20.44
C SER A 74 -8.35 -14.48 19.29
N ALA A 75 -8.34 -13.15 19.23
CA ALA A 75 -7.56 -12.43 18.23
C ALA A 75 -6.05 -12.37 18.52
N LEU A 76 -5.64 -12.46 19.80
CA LEU A 76 -4.24 -12.34 20.22
C LEU A 76 -3.30 -13.38 19.60
N PRO A 77 -3.62 -14.70 19.63
CA PRO A 77 -2.79 -15.70 18.96
C PRO A 77 -2.71 -15.47 17.45
N VAL A 78 -3.81 -15.04 16.84
CA VAL A 78 -3.89 -14.77 15.40
C VAL A 78 -2.94 -13.64 15.01
N PHE A 79 -2.92 -12.54 15.76
CA PHE A 79 -1.97 -11.44 15.52
C PHE A 79 -0.51 -11.90 15.62
N LYS A 80 -0.19 -12.77 16.59
CA LYS A 80 1.18 -13.31 16.71
C LYS A 80 1.55 -14.17 15.53
N ILE A 81 0.71 -15.13 15.15
CA ILE A 81 0.98 -16.07 14.05
C ILE A 81 1.10 -15.32 12.72
N VAL A 82 0.11 -14.48 12.42
CA VAL A 82 0.09 -13.70 11.18
C VAL A 82 1.22 -12.69 11.15
N GLY A 83 1.51 -12.02 12.25
CA GLY A 83 2.60 -11.05 12.35
C GLY A 83 3.96 -11.67 12.09
N ILE A 84 4.25 -12.84 12.68
CA ILE A 84 5.51 -13.56 12.42
C ILE A 84 5.58 -14.04 10.98
N ALA A 85 4.52 -14.66 10.46
CA ALA A 85 4.48 -15.15 9.08
C ALA A 85 4.68 -14.01 8.07
N MET A 86 4.00 -12.87 8.26
CA MET A 86 4.17 -11.68 7.42
C MET A 86 5.57 -11.07 7.57
N GLY A 87 6.13 -11.03 8.77
CA GLY A 87 7.49 -10.56 9.01
C GLY A 87 8.52 -11.39 8.23
N ILE A 88 8.42 -12.72 8.29
CA ILE A 88 9.30 -13.62 7.51
C ILE A 88 9.12 -13.37 6.01
N MET A 89 7.88 -13.26 5.53
CA MET A 89 7.59 -13.02 4.12
C MET A 89 8.16 -11.69 3.62
N VAL A 90 8.05 -10.62 4.42
CA VAL A 90 8.63 -9.31 4.10
C VAL A 90 10.16 -9.38 4.01
N VAL A 91 10.82 -10.05 4.96
CA VAL A 91 12.28 -10.23 4.93
C VAL A 91 12.70 -11.02 3.69
N MET A 92 12.03 -12.11 3.39
CA MET A 92 12.32 -12.91 2.17
C MET A 92 12.13 -12.09 0.90
N ALA A 93 11.05 -11.32 0.81
CA ALA A 93 10.80 -10.43 -0.33
C ALA A 93 11.86 -9.32 -0.44
N ALA A 94 12.28 -8.74 0.68
CA ALA A 94 13.33 -7.72 0.71
C ALA A 94 14.68 -8.24 0.21
N LEU A 95 15.05 -9.48 0.56
CA LEU A 95 16.27 -10.13 0.06
C LEU A 95 16.25 -10.39 -1.46
N CYS A 96 15.05 -10.57 -2.03
CA CYS A 96 14.87 -10.74 -3.47
C CYS A 96 14.80 -9.40 -4.23
N LEU A 97 14.55 -8.29 -3.53
CA LEU A 97 14.40 -6.99 -4.17
C LEU A 97 15.77 -6.45 -4.60
N LYS A 98 15.97 -6.34 -5.91
CA LYS A 98 17.20 -5.81 -6.50
C LYS A 98 16.91 -4.57 -7.34
N VAL A 99 17.77 -3.58 -7.25
CA VAL A 99 17.74 -2.41 -8.14
C VAL A 99 18.46 -2.79 -9.44
N PRO A 100 17.92 -2.44 -10.63
CA PRO A 100 18.61 -2.72 -11.89
C PRO A 100 19.94 -1.95 -11.94
N PRO A 101 20.95 -2.52 -12.67
CA PRO A 101 22.23 -1.85 -12.82
C PRO A 101 22.10 -0.51 -13.55
N VAL A 102 23.06 0.38 -13.30
CA VAL A 102 23.08 1.70 -13.96
C VAL A 102 23.13 1.52 -15.48
N GLY A 103 22.23 2.20 -16.19
CA GLY A 103 22.14 2.09 -17.65
C GLY A 103 21.29 0.92 -18.15
N TYR A 104 20.63 0.18 -17.27
CA TYR A 104 19.73 -0.90 -17.69
C TYR A 104 18.65 -0.42 -18.64
N LYS A 105 18.49 -1.13 -19.76
CA LYS A 105 17.44 -0.92 -20.76
C LYS A 105 16.84 -2.27 -21.11
N PRO A 106 15.49 -2.40 -21.11
CA PRO A 106 14.84 -3.59 -21.64
C PRO A 106 15.18 -3.80 -23.10
N ALA A 107 15.24 -5.07 -23.51
CA ALA A 107 15.52 -5.41 -24.91
C ALA A 107 14.48 -4.79 -25.86
N GLY A 108 14.95 -4.11 -26.91
CA GLY A 108 14.08 -3.46 -27.89
C GLY A 108 13.49 -2.11 -27.47
N TRP A 109 13.76 -1.63 -26.25
CA TRP A 109 13.28 -0.30 -25.83
C TRP A 109 14.38 0.76 -25.98
N ASN A 110 14.08 1.77 -26.78
CA ASN A 110 14.88 2.99 -26.84
C ASN A 110 14.14 4.11 -26.10
N PRO A 111 14.82 4.86 -25.22
CA PRO A 111 14.20 6.02 -24.59
C PRO A 111 13.60 6.91 -25.69
N PRO A 112 12.36 7.42 -25.55
CA PRO A 112 11.83 8.39 -26.48
C PRO A 112 12.86 9.51 -26.63
N ALA A 113 13.30 9.78 -27.87
CA ALA A 113 14.11 10.95 -28.15
C ALA A 113 13.41 12.11 -27.50
N ALA A 114 14.16 12.91 -26.72
CA ALA A 114 13.59 14.03 -25.98
C ALA A 114 12.73 14.82 -26.94
N ALA A 115 11.40 14.76 -26.75
CA ALA A 115 10.45 15.40 -27.66
C ALA A 115 10.82 16.88 -27.78
N THR A 116 11.34 17.27 -28.94
CA THR A 116 11.54 18.66 -29.37
C THR A 116 10.20 19.27 -29.77
N GLY A 117 9.11 18.88 -29.08
CA GLY A 117 7.75 19.34 -29.31
C GLY A 117 7.37 20.39 -28.27
N THR A 118 7.06 21.55 -28.78
CA THR A 118 6.45 22.68 -28.08
C THR A 118 5.31 22.27 -27.15
N GLY A 119 5.50 22.43 -25.81
CA GLY A 119 4.36 22.49 -24.92
C GLY A 119 4.46 21.90 -23.52
N ALA A 120 5.37 20.98 -23.22
CA ALA A 120 5.59 20.56 -21.85
C ALA A 120 6.98 21.02 -21.38
N PRO A 121 7.10 21.68 -20.22
CA PRO A 121 8.42 22.00 -19.69
C PRO A 121 9.13 20.68 -19.45
N LYS A 122 10.22 20.46 -20.19
CA LYS A 122 11.14 19.36 -19.98
C LYS A 122 11.57 19.43 -18.51
N ALA A 123 11.19 18.46 -17.70
CA ALA A 123 11.78 18.29 -16.40
C ALA A 123 13.25 17.93 -16.62
N THR A 124 14.09 18.94 -16.80
CA THR A 124 15.51 18.82 -17.13
C THR A 124 16.38 18.65 -15.89
N ARG A 125 15.77 18.69 -14.70
CA ARG A 125 16.46 18.67 -13.43
C ARG A 125 15.64 17.94 -12.38
N ASP A 126 16.27 17.03 -11.65
CA ASP A 126 15.71 16.47 -10.44
C ASP A 126 15.75 17.53 -9.32
N TYR A 127 14.63 17.72 -8.66
CA TYR A 127 14.53 18.64 -7.54
C TYR A 127 15.10 17.99 -6.27
N THR A 128 15.84 18.74 -5.52
CA THR A 128 16.24 18.34 -4.17
C THR A 128 15.02 18.36 -3.23
N TYR A 129 15.14 17.70 -2.09
CA TYR A 129 14.07 17.66 -1.09
C TYR A 129 13.66 19.07 -0.62
N GLU A 130 14.63 19.96 -0.40
CA GLU A 130 14.35 21.32 0.05
C GLU A 130 13.68 22.17 -1.03
N GLU A 131 14.11 22.04 -2.27
CA GLU A 131 13.48 22.69 -3.41
C GLU A 131 12.04 22.22 -3.61
N THR A 132 11.80 20.90 -3.50
CA THR A 132 10.48 20.30 -3.64
C THR A 132 9.49 20.84 -2.62
N LYS A 133 9.89 20.94 -1.35
CA LYS A 133 9.05 21.51 -0.28
C LYS A 133 8.69 22.98 -0.52
N GLY A 134 9.55 23.73 -1.21
CA GLY A 134 9.32 25.12 -1.56
C GLY A 134 8.29 25.33 -2.68
N THR A 135 7.87 24.26 -3.39
CA THR A 135 6.93 24.37 -4.50
C THR A 135 5.47 24.23 -4.05
N ALA A 136 4.59 25.09 -4.55
CA ALA A 136 3.15 24.99 -4.30
C ALA A 136 2.56 23.67 -4.85
N GLN A 137 3.10 23.17 -5.97
CA GLN A 137 2.70 21.93 -6.60
C GLN A 137 2.85 20.73 -5.67
N PHE A 138 3.93 20.67 -4.90
CA PHE A 138 4.14 19.62 -3.89
C PHE A 138 3.00 19.60 -2.86
N TRP A 139 2.66 20.75 -2.31
CA TRP A 139 1.62 20.85 -1.28
C TRP A 139 0.23 20.58 -1.84
N LEU A 140 -0.07 21.03 -3.06
CA LEU A 140 -1.34 20.70 -3.73
C LEU A 140 -1.50 19.21 -3.97
N LEU A 141 -0.46 18.55 -4.46
CA LEU A 141 -0.44 17.08 -4.64
C LEU A 141 -0.56 16.36 -3.30
N TRP A 142 0.12 16.86 -2.27
CA TRP A 142 0.06 16.29 -0.93
C TRP A 142 -1.36 16.36 -0.36
N VAL A 143 -2.01 17.52 -0.44
CA VAL A 143 -3.39 17.70 0.02
C VAL A 143 -4.36 16.84 -0.79
N ALA A 144 -4.24 16.81 -2.10
CA ALA A 144 -5.08 15.96 -2.96
C ALA A 144 -4.95 14.48 -2.58
N TYR A 145 -3.72 14.00 -2.38
CA TYR A 145 -3.46 12.63 -1.96
C TYR A 145 -3.99 12.35 -0.54
N PHE A 146 -3.82 13.31 0.38
CA PHE A 146 -4.35 13.23 1.74
C PHE A 146 -5.88 13.08 1.73
N CYS A 147 -6.60 13.95 1.00
CA CYS A 147 -8.06 13.90 0.92
C CYS A 147 -8.56 12.58 0.31
N GLY A 148 -7.95 12.14 -0.78
CA GLY A 148 -8.29 10.87 -1.43
C GLY A 148 -8.03 9.67 -0.54
N SER A 149 -6.89 9.63 0.13
CA SER A 149 -6.52 8.55 1.05
C SER A 149 -7.43 8.53 2.28
N PHE A 150 -7.74 9.71 2.84
CA PHE A 150 -8.64 9.84 3.98
C PHE A 150 -10.03 9.28 3.67
N ALA A 151 -10.63 9.70 2.55
CA ALA A 151 -11.92 9.18 2.10
C ALA A 151 -11.89 7.66 1.87
N GLY A 152 -10.85 7.16 1.18
CA GLY A 152 -10.69 5.74 0.91
C GLY A 152 -10.55 4.90 2.18
N LEU A 153 -9.70 5.30 3.11
CA LEU A 153 -9.49 4.59 4.38
C LEU A 153 -10.73 4.62 5.28
N MET A 154 -11.47 5.73 5.28
CA MET A 154 -12.73 5.85 6.02
C MET A 154 -13.77 4.83 5.50
N VAL A 155 -13.92 4.71 4.18
CA VAL A 155 -14.81 3.73 3.56
C VAL A 155 -14.35 2.30 3.90
N ILE A 156 -13.06 2.00 3.71
CA ILE A 156 -12.48 0.69 4.01
C ILE A 156 -12.73 0.29 5.47
N GLY A 157 -12.52 1.20 6.42
CA GLY A 157 -12.74 0.94 7.83
C GLY A 157 -14.20 0.74 8.21
N SER A 158 -15.11 1.38 7.50
CA SER A 158 -16.55 1.35 7.81
C SER A 158 -17.31 0.21 7.15
N VAL A 159 -16.89 -0.23 5.95
CA VAL A 159 -17.60 -1.24 5.14
C VAL A 159 -17.82 -2.54 5.89
N ALA A 160 -16.81 -3.04 6.59
CA ALA A 160 -16.93 -4.30 7.34
C ALA A 160 -18.02 -4.22 8.43
N GLY A 161 -18.10 -3.07 9.13
CA GLY A 161 -19.11 -2.83 10.17
C GLY A 161 -20.53 -2.66 9.61
N LEU A 162 -20.66 -1.90 8.53
CA LEU A 162 -21.93 -1.67 7.84
C LEU A 162 -22.46 -2.96 7.20
N ALA A 163 -21.59 -3.69 6.51
CA ALA A 163 -21.95 -4.96 5.87
C ALA A 163 -22.35 -6.01 6.91
N LYS A 164 -21.69 -6.07 8.05
CA LYS A 164 -22.07 -7.00 9.13
C LYS A 164 -23.49 -6.71 9.66
N LYS A 165 -23.88 -5.45 9.72
CA LYS A 165 -25.20 -5.04 10.21
C LYS A 165 -26.31 -5.39 9.23
N SER A 166 -26.06 -5.32 7.91
CA SER A 166 -27.07 -5.54 6.86
C SER A 166 -27.03 -6.95 6.25
N MET A 167 -25.84 -7.56 6.14
CA MET A 167 -25.62 -8.83 5.43
C MET A 167 -25.24 -9.99 6.37
N GLY A 168 -25.06 -9.74 7.66
CA GLY A 168 -24.70 -10.77 8.64
C GLY A 168 -23.46 -11.57 8.26
N PRO A 169 -23.55 -12.91 8.12
CA PRO A 169 -22.41 -13.76 7.77
C PRO A 169 -21.77 -13.46 6.42
N LEU A 170 -22.51 -12.86 5.49
CA LEU A 170 -22.03 -12.52 4.14
C LEU A 170 -21.25 -11.19 4.08
N ALA A 171 -20.99 -10.54 5.21
CA ALA A 171 -20.24 -9.28 5.26
C ALA A 171 -18.86 -9.37 4.59
N PHE A 172 -18.22 -10.53 4.61
CA PHE A 172 -16.93 -10.75 3.94
C PHE A 172 -16.99 -10.53 2.43
N VAL A 173 -18.15 -10.77 1.80
CA VAL A 173 -18.34 -10.56 0.35
C VAL A 173 -18.23 -9.08 0.02
N ALA A 174 -18.82 -8.19 0.82
CA ALA A 174 -18.72 -6.75 0.63
C ALA A 174 -17.24 -6.28 0.74
N VAL A 175 -16.50 -6.81 1.70
CA VAL A 175 -15.05 -6.53 1.87
C VAL A 175 -14.26 -7.05 0.67
N ALA A 176 -14.59 -8.24 0.17
CA ALA A 176 -13.94 -8.86 -0.98
C ALA A 176 -14.18 -8.04 -2.27
N ILE A 177 -15.41 -7.64 -2.55
CA ILE A 177 -15.75 -6.80 -3.71
C ILE A 177 -15.00 -5.47 -3.65
N MET A 178 -14.97 -4.85 -2.48
CA MET A 178 -14.23 -3.60 -2.29
C MET A 178 -12.72 -3.78 -2.50
N ALA A 179 -12.13 -4.88 -2.02
CA ALA A 179 -10.72 -5.19 -2.21
C ALA A 179 -10.38 -5.36 -3.70
N VAL A 180 -11.22 -6.08 -4.45
CA VAL A 180 -11.08 -6.25 -5.90
C VAL A 180 -11.22 -4.91 -6.63
N GLY A 181 -12.23 -4.11 -6.27
CA GLY A 181 -12.42 -2.76 -6.84
C GLY A 181 -11.22 -1.84 -6.59
N ASN A 182 -10.66 -1.86 -5.37
CA ASN A 182 -9.46 -1.11 -5.03
C ASN A 182 -8.24 -1.58 -5.84
N ALA A 183 -8.05 -2.89 -6.01
CA ALA A 183 -6.97 -3.44 -6.82
C ALA A 183 -7.13 -3.09 -8.31
N ALA A 184 -8.33 -3.24 -8.87
CA ALA A 184 -8.64 -2.88 -10.26
C ALA A 184 -8.41 -1.38 -10.52
N GLY A 185 -8.85 -0.50 -9.61
CA GLY A 185 -8.63 0.93 -9.72
C GLY A 185 -7.15 1.31 -9.80
N ARG A 186 -6.28 0.60 -9.08
CA ARG A 186 -4.82 0.84 -9.11
C ARG A 186 -4.19 0.43 -10.44
N VAL A 187 -4.70 -0.62 -11.10
CA VAL A 187 -4.22 -1.02 -12.43
C VAL A 187 -4.72 -0.06 -13.51
N VAL A 188 -5.98 0.36 -13.43
CA VAL A 188 -6.57 1.28 -14.42
C VAL A 188 -5.99 2.68 -14.33
N ALA A 189 -5.68 3.16 -13.12
CA ALA A 189 -5.10 4.48 -12.90
C ALA A 189 -3.58 4.52 -13.11
N GLY A 190 -2.87 3.38 -13.01
CA GLY A 190 -1.44 3.24 -13.28
C GLY A 190 -1.18 2.94 -14.74
#